data_f848acdbe892275ffcebfc02a442a1c1
#
_entry.id   f848acdbe892275ffcebfc02a442a1c1
#
_cell.length_a   1.000
_cell.length_b   1.000
_cell.length_c   1.000
_cell.angle_alpha   90.00
_cell.angle_beta   90.00
_cell.angle_gamma   90.00
#
_symmetry.space_group_name_H-M   'P 1'
#
loop_
_entity.id
_entity.type
_entity.pdbx_description
1 polymer ?
#
loop_
_entity_poly.entity_id
_entity_poly.type
_entity_poly.pdbx_seq_one_letter_code
_entity_poly.pdbx_strand_id
1 'polypeptide(L)' 'MKARFEKGQEVRVTKLNGETVDGVIKDWDYNCCTFEAQYDVDYIKSGNVWTMICVPEDCIELI' A
#
# COMPACT_ATOMS: atom_id res chain seq x y z
N MET A 1 4.62 16.45 -6.53
CA MET A 1 4.35 15.97 -5.18
C MET A 1 5.07 14.65 -4.95
N LYS A 2 5.62 14.49 -3.78
CA LYS A 2 6.42 13.29 -3.45
C LYS A 2 5.55 12.23 -2.80
N ALA A 3 5.74 10.97 -3.19
CA ALA A 3 5.14 9.87 -2.49
C ALA A 3 5.75 9.75 -1.09
N ARG A 4 4.92 9.39 -0.13
CA ARG A 4 5.35 9.20 1.26
C ARG A 4 6.14 7.90 1.46
N PHE A 5 5.86 6.91 0.62
CA PHE A 5 6.50 5.59 0.66
C PHE A 5 7.16 5.31 -0.67
N GLU A 6 8.20 4.50 -0.64
CA GLU A 6 8.97 4.14 -1.83
C GLU A 6 8.80 2.65 -2.18
N LYS A 7 9.07 2.32 -3.43
CA LYS A 7 9.09 0.93 -3.89
C LYS A 7 10.09 0.12 -3.07
N GLY A 8 9.68 -1.06 -2.66
CA GLY A 8 10.51 -1.97 -1.87
C GLY A 8 10.46 -1.74 -0.37
N GLN A 9 9.75 -0.70 0.12
CA GLN A 9 9.59 -0.49 1.55
C GLN A 9 8.62 -1.49 2.16
N GLU A 10 8.96 -1.98 3.34
CA GLU A 10 8.04 -2.80 4.13
C GLU A 10 7.05 -1.90 4.85
N VAL A 11 5.79 -2.20 4.69
CA VAL A 11 4.71 -1.39 5.24
C VAL A 11 3.62 -2.27 5.84
N ARG A 12 2.81 -1.66 6.68
CA ARG A 12 1.60 -2.28 7.22
C ARG A 12 0.40 -1.54 6.66
N VAL A 13 -0.53 -2.30 6.10
CA VAL A 13 -1.77 -1.76 5.53
C VAL A 13 -2.92 -2.13 6.44
N THR A 14 -3.73 -1.15 6.80
CA THR A 14 -4.97 -1.36 7.55
C THR A 14 -6.13 -1.40 6.57
N LYS A 15 -6.85 -2.52 6.53
CA LYS A 15 -8.02 -2.68 5.68
C LYS A 15 -9.23 -1.99 6.30
N LEU A 16 -10.27 -1.78 5.50
CA LEU A 16 -11.50 -1.14 5.96
C LEU A 16 -12.20 -1.89 7.09
N ASN A 17 -12.02 -3.21 7.15
CA ASN A 17 -12.58 -4.03 8.22
C ASN A 17 -11.75 -4.05 9.51
N GLY A 18 -10.68 -3.28 9.55
CA GLY A 18 -9.80 -3.20 10.71
C GLY A 18 -8.66 -4.21 10.73
N GLU A 19 -8.61 -5.12 9.78
CA GLU A 19 -7.48 -6.06 9.67
C GLU A 19 -6.23 -5.34 9.17
N THR A 20 -5.09 -5.80 9.67
CA THR A 20 -3.79 -5.30 9.20
C THR A 20 -3.05 -6.38 8.45
N VAL A 21 -2.33 -5.96 7.42
CA VAL A 21 -1.53 -6.85 6.56
C VAL A 21 -0.16 -6.22 6.36
N ASP A 22 0.87 -7.01 6.58
CA ASP A 22 2.24 -6.58 6.31
C ASP A 22 2.60 -6.94 4.86
N GLY A 23 3.16 -5.99 4.16
CA GLY A 23 3.53 -6.18 2.76
C GLY A 23 4.66 -5.27 2.34
N VAL A 24 4.90 -5.25 1.04
CA VAL A 24 5.97 -4.45 0.43
C VAL A 24 5.38 -3.60 -0.67
N ILE A 25 5.78 -2.34 -0.73
CA ILE A 25 5.35 -1.45 -1.81
C ILE A 25 5.89 -1.96 -3.15
N LYS A 26 5.00 -2.29 -4.06
CA LYS A 26 5.35 -2.73 -5.40
C LYS A 26 5.52 -1.55 -6.34
N ASP A 27 4.57 -0.62 -6.27
CA ASP A 27 4.56 0.56 -7.13
C ASP A 27 3.64 1.60 -6.51
N TRP A 28 3.65 2.80 -7.05
CA TRP A 28 2.71 3.84 -6.62
C TRP A 28 2.43 4.78 -7.78
N ASP A 29 1.29 5.47 -7.69
CA ASP A 29 0.93 6.47 -8.66
C ASP A 29 0.20 7.62 -7.96
N TYR A 30 0.25 8.80 -8.55
CA TYR A 30 -0.42 9.96 -8.02
C TYR A 30 -1.72 10.20 -8.79
N ASN A 31 -2.83 10.19 -8.07
CA ASN A 31 -4.14 10.46 -8.68
C ASN A 31 -4.42 11.96 -8.60
N CYS A 32 -4.31 12.65 -9.74
CA CYS A 32 -4.51 14.08 -9.79
C CYS A 32 -5.99 14.49 -9.65
N CYS A 33 -6.92 13.56 -9.80
CA CYS A 33 -8.34 13.84 -9.57
C CYS A 33 -8.68 13.91 -8.09
N THR A 34 -8.02 13.10 -7.26
CA THR A 34 -8.24 13.07 -5.82
C THR A 34 -7.12 13.75 -5.03
N PHE A 35 -6.03 14.12 -5.71
CA PHE A 35 -4.82 14.69 -5.11
C PHE A 35 -4.18 13.77 -4.07
N GLU A 36 -4.25 12.48 -4.29
CA GLU A 36 -3.73 11.46 -3.37
C GLU A 36 -2.80 10.50 -4.09
N ALA A 37 -1.76 10.06 -3.37
CA ALA A 37 -0.94 8.96 -3.83
C ALA A 37 -1.64 7.64 -3.53
N GLN A 38 -1.62 6.73 -4.48
CA GLN A 38 -2.19 5.39 -4.35
C GLN A 38 -1.08 4.38 -4.56
N TYR A 39 -1.10 3.31 -3.80
CA TYR A 39 -0.01 2.34 -3.75
C TYR A 39 -0.49 0.96 -4.12
N ASP A 40 0.39 0.22 -4.78
CA ASP A 40 0.21 -1.22 -4.98
C ASP A 40 1.10 -1.93 -3.96
N VAL A 41 0.51 -2.78 -3.14
CA VAL A 41 1.21 -3.46 -2.06
C VAL A 41 1.13 -4.97 -2.26
N ASP A 42 2.29 -5.60 -2.36
CA ASP A 42 2.38 -7.06 -2.42
C ASP A 42 2.43 -7.62 -1.00
N TYR A 43 1.63 -8.62 -0.74
CA TYR A 43 1.61 -9.31 0.55
C TYR A 43 1.42 -10.80 0.35
N ILE A 44 1.82 -11.58 1.37
CA ILE A 44 1.71 -13.03 1.33
C ILE A 44 0.55 -13.46 2.21
N LYS A 45 -0.33 -14.27 1.65
CA LYS A 45 -1.45 -14.85 2.38
C LYS A 45 -1.62 -16.30 1.95
N SER A 46 -1.67 -17.21 2.91
CA SER A 46 -1.83 -18.66 2.66
C SER A 46 -0.80 -19.21 1.67
N GLY A 47 0.43 -18.72 1.75
CA GLY A 47 1.53 -19.16 0.89
C GLY A 47 1.52 -18.60 -0.52
N ASN A 48 0.58 -17.71 -0.83
CA ASN A 48 0.46 -17.07 -2.13
C ASN A 48 0.73 -15.58 -2.03
N VAL A 49 1.31 -15.02 -3.09
CA VAL A 49 1.52 -13.58 -3.18
C VAL A 49 0.29 -12.94 -3.78
N TRP A 50 -0.23 -11.94 -3.09
CA TRP A 50 -1.38 -11.15 -3.55
C TRP A 50 -0.95 -9.69 -3.66
N THR A 51 -1.59 -8.96 -4.55
CA THR A 51 -1.35 -7.53 -4.72
C THR A 51 -2.62 -6.76 -4.42
N MET A 52 -2.53 -5.83 -3.47
CA MET A 52 -3.58 -4.83 -3.26
C MET A 52 -3.29 -3.63 -4.13
N ILE A 53 -4.28 -3.16 -4.87
CA ILE A 53 -4.14 -2.01 -5.76
C ILE A 53 -4.92 -0.81 -5.20
N CYS A 54 -4.49 0.37 -5.60
CA CYS A 54 -5.17 1.63 -5.24
C CYS A 54 -5.32 1.81 -3.72
N VAL A 55 -4.29 1.43 -2.96
CA VAL A 55 -4.31 1.58 -1.50
C VAL A 55 -4.03 3.04 -1.14
N PRO A 56 -4.94 3.71 -0.41
CA PRO A 56 -4.72 5.08 0.00
C PRO A 56 -3.54 5.20 0.97
N GLU A 57 -2.82 6.29 0.88
CA GLU A 57 -1.67 6.55 1.75
C GLU A 57 -2.05 6.51 3.23
N ASP A 58 -3.24 6.98 3.58
CA ASP A 58 -3.72 7.00 4.96
C ASP A 58 -3.89 5.62 5.59
N CYS A 59 -4.00 4.59 4.77
CA CYS A 59 -4.14 3.21 5.24
C CYS A 59 -2.80 2.51 5.42
N ILE A 60 -1.70 3.18 5.09
CA ILE A 60 -0.36 2.59 5.08
C ILE A 60 0.50 3.26 6.15
N GLU A 61 1.27 2.44 6.87
CA GLU A 61 2.26 2.93 7.82
C GLU A 61 3.54 2.11 7.70
N LEU A 62 4.67 2.72 8.05
CA LEU A 62 5.95 2.01 8.07
C LEU A 62 5.99 1.04 9.25
N ILE A 63 6.57 -0.11 8.99
CA ILE A 63 6.80 -1.11 10.03
C ILE A 63 8.03 -0.71 10.86
#